data_633225d161b201d1018b7be053bf3106
#
_entry.id   633225d161b201d1018b7be053bf3106
#
_cell.length_a   1.000
_cell.length_b   1.000
_cell.length_c   1.000
_cell.angle_alpha   90.00
_cell.angle_beta   90.00
_cell.angle_gamma   90.00
#
_symmetry.space_group_name_H-M   'P 1'
#
loop_
_entity.id
_entity.type
_entity.pdbx_description
1 polymer ?
#
loop_
_entity_poly.entity_id
_entity_poly.type
_entity_poly.pdbx_seq_one_letter_code
_entity_poly.pdbx_strand_id
1 'polypeptide(L)'
;MYTHDRSMVAILDWLAAIGAGSAGELAASCGLSPRATGARLRAMEDAGVTRSLRLLHGAPALHVLTRRGLRAAGRPELDPVAVSASGFAHLLAVARVAVALGNAGHRVGGERELRAWERAEGRPLASAEVGLARDGTVALHRPDLVCWGAGAPIAIEVELTVKAPARLRTIVRGWARSRLVGGVVYYATPPATRALRRALRSECAGDRVAVIPLDRAGFLPGFRSTSSIPSAA
;
A
#
# COMPACT_ATOMS: atom_id res chain seq x y z
N MET A 1 -26.26 0.27 13.91
CA MET A 1 -25.70 -0.82 14.73
C MET A 1 -25.10 -1.88 13.78
N TYR A 2 -23.84 -1.65 13.32
CA TYR A 2 -23.15 -2.48 12.31
C TYR A 2 -22.12 -3.46 12.89
N THR A 3 -22.03 -3.55 14.21
CA THR A 3 -20.90 -4.17 14.90
C THR A 3 -20.97 -5.70 15.07
N HIS A 4 -21.93 -6.39 14.47
CA HIS A 4 -22.09 -7.83 14.73
C HIS A 4 -21.69 -8.76 13.58
N ASP A 5 -21.46 -8.25 12.38
CA ASP A 5 -20.93 -9.07 11.26
C ASP A 5 -19.41 -8.95 11.20
N ARG A 6 -18.70 -9.95 11.72
CA ARG A 6 -17.23 -10.01 11.71
C ARG A 6 -16.63 -9.77 10.32
N SER A 7 -17.33 -10.14 9.27
CA SER A 7 -16.87 -9.94 7.90
C SER A 7 -17.01 -8.50 7.43
N MET A 8 -17.99 -7.74 7.92
CA MET A 8 -18.07 -6.30 7.66
C MET A 8 -16.97 -5.55 8.41
N VAL A 9 -16.68 -5.93 9.64
CA VAL A 9 -15.55 -5.38 10.41
C VAL A 9 -14.24 -5.64 9.68
N ALA A 10 -14.00 -6.86 9.20
CA ALA A 10 -12.79 -7.17 8.44
C ALA A 10 -12.64 -6.32 7.17
N ILE A 11 -13.74 -6.06 6.43
CA ILE A 11 -13.73 -5.16 5.26
C ILE A 11 -13.42 -3.71 5.69
N LEU A 12 -14.04 -3.23 6.78
CA LEU A 12 -13.78 -1.89 7.31
C LEU A 12 -12.32 -1.70 7.69
N ASP A 13 -11.77 -2.63 8.47
CA ASP A 13 -10.39 -2.60 8.95
C ASP A 13 -9.41 -2.62 7.79
N TRP A 14 -9.64 -3.51 6.82
CA TRP A 14 -8.77 -3.60 5.65
C TRP A 14 -8.80 -2.32 4.80
N LEU A 15 -10.00 -1.78 4.52
CA LEU A 15 -10.13 -0.52 3.78
C LEU A 15 -9.57 0.68 4.56
N ALA A 16 -9.65 0.68 5.88
CA ALA A 16 -9.04 1.72 6.71
C ALA A 16 -7.51 1.65 6.61
N ALA A 17 -6.92 0.46 6.70
CA ALA A 17 -5.48 0.27 6.63
C ALA A 17 -4.93 0.55 5.23
N ILE A 18 -5.49 -0.07 4.18
CA ILE A 18 -4.92 -0.02 2.82
C ILE A 18 -5.44 1.16 2.00
N GLY A 19 -6.69 1.55 2.24
CA GLY A 19 -7.30 2.73 1.61
C GLY A 19 -8.33 2.43 0.54
N ALA A 20 -8.02 1.56 -0.42
CA ALA A 20 -8.91 1.22 -1.53
C ALA A 20 -8.71 -0.23 -1.95
N GLY A 21 -9.76 -0.87 -2.45
CA GLY A 21 -9.68 -2.21 -3.04
C GLY A 21 -10.90 -2.54 -3.89
N SER A 22 -10.77 -3.45 -4.85
CA SER A 22 -11.92 -3.99 -5.55
C SER A 22 -12.62 -5.08 -4.72
N ALA A 23 -13.81 -5.47 -5.14
CA ALA A 23 -14.53 -6.57 -4.50
C ALA A 23 -13.71 -7.88 -4.51
N GLY A 24 -12.85 -8.09 -5.51
CA GLY A 24 -11.97 -9.26 -5.59
C GLY A 24 -10.87 -9.25 -4.52
N GLU A 25 -10.16 -8.13 -4.35
CA GLU A 25 -9.14 -7.97 -3.30
C GLU A 25 -9.76 -8.09 -1.91
N LEU A 26 -10.95 -7.50 -1.69
CA LEU A 26 -11.67 -7.59 -0.41
C LEU A 26 -12.13 -9.03 -0.12
N ALA A 27 -12.64 -9.74 -1.11
CA ALA A 27 -12.98 -11.16 -0.97
C ALA A 27 -11.76 -11.99 -0.56
N ALA A 28 -10.65 -11.84 -1.27
CA ALA A 28 -9.42 -12.59 -1.03
C ALA A 28 -8.79 -12.26 0.33
N SER A 29 -8.79 -10.98 0.73
CA SER A 29 -8.21 -10.55 2.00
C SER A 29 -9.04 -10.95 3.21
N CYS A 30 -10.38 -10.95 3.09
CA CYS A 30 -11.28 -11.24 4.21
C CYS A 30 -11.74 -12.72 4.24
N GLY A 31 -11.26 -13.57 3.33
CA GLY A 31 -11.67 -14.98 3.25
C GLY A 31 -13.15 -15.16 2.90
N LEU A 32 -13.70 -14.27 2.09
CA LEU A 32 -15.13 -14.26 1.74
C LEU A 32 -15.37 -14.76 0.32
N SER A 33 -16.55 -15.35 0.07
CA SER A 33 -16.95 -15.59 -1.32
C SER A 33 -17.25 -14.29 -2.05
N PRO A 34 -17.10 -14.24 -3.40
CA PRO A 34 -17.43 -13.04 -4.19
C PRO A 34 -18.86 -12.56 -3.99
N ARG A 35 -19.82 -13.49 -3.88
CA ARG A 35 -21.24 -13.20 -3.63
C ARG A 35 -21.45 -12.54 -2.26
N ALA A 36 -20.84 -13.10 -1.22
CA ALA A 36 -20.92 -12.57 0.15
C ALA A 36 -20.29 -11.17 0.24
N THR A 37 -19.12 -10.98 -0.38
CA THR A 37 -18.44 -9.67 -0.44
C THR A 37 -19.31 -8.64 -1.15
N GLY A 38 -19.87 -8.98 -2.32
CA GLY A 38 -20.75 -8.08 -3.07
C GLY A 38 -22.02 -7.68 -2.29
N ALA A 39 -22.62 -8.59 -1.54
CA ALA A 39 -23.79 -8.29 -0.70
C ALA A 39 -23.44 -7.30 0.42
N ARG A 40 -22.29 -7.52 1.10
CA ARG A 40 -21.81 -6.64 2.18
C ARG A 40 -21.43 -5.25 1.67
N LEU A 41 -20.73 -5.18 0.54
CA LEU A 41 -20.35 -3.89 -0.05
C LEU A 41 -21.57 -3.06 -0.43
N ARG A 42 -22.63 -3.68 -0.98
CA ARG A 42 -23.91 -2.97 -1.25
C ARG A 42 -24.52 -2.45 0.04
N ALA A 43 -24.66 -3.29 1.07
CA ALA A 43 -25.22 -2.87 2.36
C ALA A 43 -24.40 -1.74 3.01
N MET A 44 -23.07 -1.77 2.88
CA MET A 44 -22.18 -0.70 3.38
C MET A 44 -22.32 0.58 2.56
N GLU A 45 -22.55 0.47 1.26
CA GLU A 45 -22.77 1.61 0.36
C GLU A 45 -24.12 2.26 0.64
N ASP A 46 -25.20 1.46 0.75
CA ASP A 46 -26.55 1.93 1.12
C ASP A 46 -26.56 2.64 2.48
N ALA A 47 -25.71 2.20 3.40
CA ALA A 47 -25.50 2.85 4.70
C ALA A 47 -24.59 4.08 4.65
N GLY A 48 -24.02 4.42 3.49
CA GLY A 48 -23.10 5.52 3.32
C GLY A 48 -21.74 5.34 4.01
N VAL A 49 -21.38 4.08 4.32
CA VAL A 49 -20.09 3.72 4.97
C VAL A 49 -18.96 3.57 3.94
N THR A 50 -19.27 3.00 2.79
CA THR A 50 -18.38 2.93 1.63
C THR A 50 -18.94 3.70 0.45
N ARG A 51 -18.11 3.95 -0.54
CA ARG A 51 -18.51 4.35 -1.88
C ARG A 51 -17.73 3.56 -2.93
N SER A 52 -18.40 3.26 -4.04
CA SER A 52 -17.84 2.57 -5.19
C SER A 52 -17.46 3.60 -6.27
N LEU A 53 -16.29 3.42 -6.88
CA LEU A 53 -15.74 4.32 -7.89
C LEU A 53 -15.34 3.52 -9.14
N ARG A 54 -15.98 3.84 -10.28
CA ARG A 54 -15.69 3.28 -11.61
C ARG A 54 -15.10 4.37 -12.49
N LEU A 55 -13.78 4.46 -12.54
CA LEU A 55 -13.07 5.54 -13.26
C LEU A 55 -12.50 5.11 -14.61
N LEU A 56 -12.31 3.80 -14.81
CA LEU A 56 -11.73 3.26 -16.04
C LEU A 56 -12.66 2.20 -16.62
N HIS A 57 -12.86 2.25 -17.93
CA HIS A 57 -13.63 1.23 -18.65
C HIS A 57 -12.93 -0.13 -18.55
N GLY A 58 -13.70 -1.20 -18.34
CA GLY A 58 -13.16 -2.56 -18.21
C GLY A 58 -12.40 -2.86 -16.90
N ALA A 59 -12.13 -1.86 -16.06
CA ALA A 59 -11.53 -2.08 -14.75
C ALA A 59 -12.59 -2.36 -13.68
N PRO A 60 -12.26 -3.10 -12.61
CA PRO A 60 -13.17 -3.30 -11.49
C PRO A 60 -13.42 -1.97 -10.77
N ALA A 61 -14.58 -1.84 -10.11
CA ALA A 61 -14.80 -0.71 -9.22
C ALA A 61 -13.85 -0.77 -8.02
N LEU A 62 -13.34 0.38 -7.58
CA LEU A 62 -12.67 0.52 -6.29
C LEU A 62 -13.66 0.95 -5.21
N HIS A 63 -13.62 0.27 -4.08
CA HIS A 63 -14.35 0.63 -2.88
C HIS A 63 -13.43 1.36 -1.91
N VAL A 64 -13.91 2.46 -1.35
CA VAL A 64 -13.20 3.28 -0.36
C VAL A 64 -14.12 3.62 0.80
N LEU A 65 -13.58 3.88 1.98
CA LEU A 65 -14.36 4.35 3.11
C LEU A 65 -14.71 5.83 2.95
N THR A 66 -15.93 6.18 3.32
CA THR A 66 -16.36 7.56 3.53
C THR A 66 -15.87 8.05 4.90
N ARG A 67 -16.08 9.33 5.22
CA ARG A 67 -15.83 9.86 6.59
C ARG A 67 -16.65 9.09 7.65
N ARG A 68 -17.89 8.68 7.32
CA ARG A 68 -18.72 7.83 8.17
C ARG A 68 -18.11 6.44 8.33
N GLY A 69 -17.59 5.87 7.25
CA GLY A 69 -16.92 4.57 7.27
C GLY A 69 -15.67 4.56 8.13
N LEU A 70 -14.84 5.61 8.05
CA LEU A 70 -13.66 5.75 8.89
C LEU A 70 -14.02 5.82 10.38
N ARG A 71 -15.09 6.57 10.73
CA ARG A 71 -15.60 6.56 12.12
C ARG A 71 -16.10 5.17 12.54
N ALA A 72 -16.81 4.47 11.65
CA ALA A 72 -17.30 3.11 11.93
C ALA A 72 -16.16 2.10 12.10
N ALA A 73 -15.03 2.29 11.39
CA ALA A 73 -13.80 1.52 11.55
C ALA A 73 -12.96 1.93 12.79
N GLY A 74 -13.42 2.87 13.60
CA GLY A 74 -12.64 3.38 14.72
C GLY A 74 -11.40 4.19 14.35
N ARG A 75 -11.36 4.73 13.10
CA ARG A 75 -10.20 5.45 12.54
C ARG A 75 -10.59 6.88 12.09
N PRO A 76 -11.16 7.70 13.01
CA PRO A 76 -11.62 9.05 12.66
C PRO A 76 -10.47 10.02 12.28
N GLU A 77 -9.23 9.68 12.68
CA GLU A 77 -8.02 10.45 12.38
C GLU A 77 -7.56 10.34 10.92
N LEU A 78 -8.07 9.33 10.19
CA LEU A 78 -7.74 9.15 8.78
C LEU A 78 -8.64 10.01 7.88
N ASP A 79 -8.07 10.47 6.75
CA ASP A 79 -8.85 11.12 5.70
C ASP A 79 -9.37 10.10 4.68
N PRO A 80 -10.57 10.32 4.09
CA PRO A 80 -11.03 9.51 2.97
C PRO A 80 -10.03 9.52 1.80
N VAL A 81 -9.87 8.39 1.14
CA VAL A 81 -8.98 8.29 -0.03
C VAL A 81 -9.54 9.12 -1.18
N ALA A 82 -8.71 10.01 -1.73
CA ALA A 82 -8.96 10.65 -3.00
C ALA A 82 -8.53 9.71 -4.14
N VAL A 83 -9.47 9.32 -4.99
CA VAL A 83 -9.20 8.46 -6.14
C VAL A 83 -9.32 9.30 -7.41
N SER A 84 -8.22 9.41 -8.15
CA SER A 84 -8.18 10.02 -9.49
C SER A 84 -8.04 8.94 -10.57
N ALA A 85 -8.41 9.27 -11.81
CA ALA A 85 -8.20 8.34 -12.92
C ALA A 85 -6.72 7.96 -13.10
N SER A 86 -5.80 8.89 -12.92
CA SER A 86 -4.34 8.65 -12.99
C SER A 86 -3.81 7.81 -11.83
N GLY A 87 -4.41 7.91 -10.63
CA GLY A 87 -4.02 7.13 -9.45
C GLY A 87 -4.70 5.76 -9.34
N PHE A 88 -5.74 5.51 -10.13
CA PHE A 88 -6.57 4.32 -10.02
C PHE A 88 -5.77 3.01 -10.16
N ALA A 89 -4.96 2.90 -11.20
CA ALA A 89 -4.17 1.70 -11.47
C ALA A 89 -3.15 1.44 -10.34
N HIS A 90 -2.56 2.51 -9.79
CA HIS A 90 -1.63 2.41 -8.67
C HIS A 90 -2.35 1.90 -7.40
N LEU A 91 -3.49 2.48 -7.04
CA LEU A 91 -4.26 2.03 -5.87
C LEU A 91 -4.67 0.55 -5.99
N LEU A 92 -5.07 0.12 -7.19
CA LEU A 92 -5.42 -1.28 -7.44
C LEU A 92 -4.21 -2.20 -7.31
N ALA A 93 -3.04 -1.81 -7.82
CA ALA A 93 -1.81 -2.58 -7.69
C ALA A 93 -1.33 -2.66 -6.22
N VAL A 94 -1.39 -1.55 -5.48
CA VAL A 94 -1.11 -1.52 -4.03
C VAL A 94 -2.04 -2.47 -3.27
N ALA A 95 -3.35 -2.45 -3.56
CA ALA A 95 -4.32 -3.35 -2.97
C ALA A 95 -3.98 -4.84 -3.21
N ARG A 96 -3.59 -5.19 -4.44
CA ARG A 96 -3.18 -6.57 -4.81
C ARG A 96 -1.93 -7.01 -4.07
N VAL A 97 -0.92 -6.15 -3.98
CA VAL A 97 0.30 -6.42 -3.20
C VAL A 97 -0.04 -6.60 -1.73
N ALA A 98 -0.91 -5.75 -1.16
CA ALA A 98 -1.36 -5.87 0.22
C ALA A 98 -2.06 -7.20 0.50
N VAL A 99 -2.94 -7.67 -0.40
CA VAL A 99 -3.58 -8.99 -0.31
C VAL A 99 -2.55 -10.12 -0.34
N ALA A 100 -1.60 -10.07 -1.27
CA ALA A 100 -0.58 -11.10 -1.40
C ALA A 100 0.28 -11.19 -0.12
N LEU A 101 0.70 -10.05 0.43
CA LEU A 101 1.47 -9.98 1.68
C LEU A 101 0.64 -10.44 2.89
N GLY A 102 -0.63 -10.02 2.98
CA GLY A 102 -1.53 -10.46 4.05
C GLY A 102 -1.78 -11.98 4.02
N ASN A 103 -2.01 -12.55 2.85
CA ASN A 103 -2.17 -13.99 2.67
C ASN A 103 -0.89 -14.80 2.97
N ALA A 104 0.28 -14.16 2.86
CA ALA A 104 1.56 -14.72 3.31
C ALA A 104 1.79 -14.56 4.84
N GLY A 105 0.82 -14.03 5.57
CA GLY A 105 0.86 -13.90 7.03
C GLY A 105 1.49 -12.61 7.54
N HIS A 106 1.79 -11.64 6.67
CA HIS A 106 2.35 -10.36 7.09
C HIS A 106 1.26 -9.40 7.58
N ARG A 107 1.56 -8.66 8.65
CA ARG A 107 0.75 -7.51 9.06
C ARG A 107 1.12 -6.32 8.18
N VAL A 108 0.17 -5.84 7.38
CA VAL A 108 0.38 -4.79 6.38
C VAL A 108 -0.39 -3.53 6.76
N GLY A 109 0.27 -2.39 6.71
CA GLY A 109 -0.34 -1.06 6.83
C GLY A 109 -0.09 -0.21 5.58
N GLY A 110 -0.98 0.70 5.24
CA GLY A 110 -0.84 1.60 4.09
C GLY A 110 -0.21 2.95 4.44
N GLU A 111 0.18 3.73 3.42
CA GLU A 111 0.80 5.06 3.57
C GLU A 111 -0.01 5.99 4.48
N ARG A 112 -1.35 6.02 4.36
CA ARG A 112 -2.22 6.89 5.17
C ARG A 112 -2.16 6.54 6.65
N GLU A 113 -2.19 5.25 6.95
CA GLU A 113 -2.10 4.73 8.31
C GLU A 113 -0.73 5.05 8.91
N LEU A 114 0.34 4.78 8.16
CA LEU A 114 1.70 5.17 8.57
C LEU A 114 1.80 6.67 8.86
N ARG A 115 1.25 7.52 7.97
CA ARG A 115 1.24 8.98 8.15
C ARG A 115 0.51 9.40 9.42
N ALA A 116 -0.61 8.75 9.76
CA ALA A 116 -1.35 9.03 10.99
C ALA A 116 -0.55 8.62 12.23
N TRP A 117 0.10 7.47 12.21
CA TRP A 117 0.96 7.01 13.31
C TRP A 117 2.18 7.90 13.49
N GLU A 118 2.89 8.27 12.41
CA GLU A 118 4.04 9.17 12.49
C GLU A 118 3.65 10.56 13.03
N ARG A 119 2.45 11.04 12.69
CA ARG A 119 1.91 12.29 13.26
C ARG A 119 1.63 12.17 14.75
N ALA A 120 1.04 11.06 15.18
CA ALA A 120 0.73 10.81 16.59
C ALA A 120 2.00 10.65 17.43
N GLU A 121 3.04 9.99 16.87
CA GLU A 121 4.34 9.78 17.51
C GLU A 121 5.27 11.01 17.45
N GLY A 122 4.97 11.98 16.58
CA GLY A 122 5.83 13.15 16.34
C GLY A 122 7.17 12.83 15.70
N ARG A 123 7.33 11.63 15.11
CA ARG A 123 8.57 11.17 14.48
C ARG A 123 8.31 10.18 13.34
N PRO A 124 9.21 10.06 12.37
CA PRO A 124 9.11 9.01 11.35
C PRO A 124 9.25 7.61 11.98
N LEU A 125 8.45 6.65 11.48
CA LEU A 125 8.45 5.25 11.90
C LEU A 125 8.99 4.30 10.84
N ALA A 126 8.62 4.54 9.56
CA ALA A 126 9.06 3.73 8.43
C ALA A 126 9.23 4.56 7.15
N SER A 127 9.44 5.86 7.27
CA SER A 127 9.66 6.78 6.15
C SER A 127 11.14 7.02 5.90
N ALA A 128 11.51 7.34 4.65
CA ALA A 128 12.85 7.74 4.29
C ALA A 128 12.98 9.26 4.20
N GLU A 129 14.09 9.81 4.69
CA GLU A 129 14.44 11.22 4.48
C GLU A 129 14.95 11.42 3.04
N VAL A 130 14.35 12.36 2.32
CA VAL A 130 14.66 12.62 0.90
C VAL A 130 15.13 14.04 0.63
N GLY A 131 15.52 14.76 1.67
CA GLY A 131 16.02 16.15 1.59
C GLY A 131 15.24 17.09 2.50
N LEU A 132 15.22 18.36 2.13
CA LEU A 132 14.47 19.39 2.84
C LEU A 132 13.31 19.88 1.98
N ALA A 133 12.18 20.14 2.61
CA ALA A 133 11.05 20.83 2.02
C ALA A 133 11.35 22.35 1.90
N ARG A 134 10.49 23.09 1.23
CA ARG A 134 10.69 24.55 1.00
C ARG A 134 10.72 25.39 2.29
N ASP A 135 10.08 24.89 3.34
CA ASP A 135 10.04 25.50 4.68
C ASP A 135 11.21 25.10 5.57
N GLY A 136 12.21 24.36 5.03
CA GLY A 136 13.37 23.87 5.76
C GLY A 136 13.13 22.61 6.59
N THR A 137 11.92 22.10 6.64
CA THR A 137 11.63 20.82 7.34
C THR A 137 12.15 19.63 6.56
N VAL A 138 12.38 18.52 7.26
CA VAL A 138 12.80 17.26 6.60
C VAL A 138 11.68 16.72 5.71
N ALA A 139 11.99 16.58 4.43
CA ALA A 139 11.06 15.96 3.47
C ALA A 139 11.12 14.44 3.63
N LEU A 140 9.98 13.85 3.94
CA LEU A 140 9.83 12.41 4.10
C LEU A 140 9.18 11.78 2.87
N HIS A 141 9.73 10.67 2.41
CA HIS A 141 9.10 9.76 1.46
C HIS A 141 8.54 8.57 2.23
N ARG A 142 7.23 8.38 2.15
CA ARG A 142 6.52 7.26 2.77
C ARG A 142 6.35 6.15 1.75
N PRO A 143 6.53 4.89 2.16
CA PRO A 143 6.24 3.75 1.28
C PRO A 143 4.73 3.61 1.06
N ASP A 144 4.34 2.96 -0.04
CA ASP A 144 2.94 2.64 -0.31
C ASP A 144 2.34 1.72 0.76
N LEU A 145 3.14 0.74 1.22
CA LEU A 145 2.77 -0.19 2.29
C LEU A 145 3.96 -0.43 3.23
N VAL A 146 3.65 -0.85 4.45
CA VAL A 146 4.65 -1.29 5.44
C VAL A 146 4.27 -2.68 5.93
N CYS A 147 5.21 -3.61 5.91
CA CYS A 147 5.08 -4.89 6.60
C CYS A 147 5.67 -4.78 8.00
N TRP A 148 4.84 -4.98 9.00
CA TRP A 148 5.22 -4.96 10.41
C TRP A 148 5.52 -6.38 10.90
N GLY A 149 6.61 -6.55 11.63
CA GLY A 149 7.04 -7.82 12.20
C GLY A 149 7.71 -7.64 13.55
N ALA A 150 8.36 -8.68 14.07
CA ALA A 150 9.09 -8.64 15.33
C ALA A 150 10.37 -7.79 15.27
N GLY A 151 10.90 -7.56 14.05
CA GLY A 151 12.08 -6.72 13.80
C GLY A 151 11.72 -5.35 13.22
N ALA A 152 12.71 -4.71 12.62
CA ALA A 152 12.48 -3.47 11.89
C ALA A 152 11.49 -3.70 10.73
N PRO A 153 10.55 -2.76 10.49
CA PRO A 153 9.55 -2.91 9.44
C PRO A 153 10.20 -2.98 8.05
N ILE A 154 9.50 -3.61 7.10
CA ILE A 154 9.91 -3.63 5.68
C ILE A 154 9.04 -2.64 4.92
N ALA A 155 9.68 -1.70 4.24
CA ALA A 155 9.00 -0.75 3.36
C ALA A 155 8.67 -1.41 2.02
N ILE A 156 7.45 -1.20 1.52
CA ILE A 156 6.97 -1.78 0.27
C ILE A 156 6.57 -0.64 -0.67
N GLU A 157 7.13 -0.64 -1.86
CA GLU A 157 6.87 0.32 -2.92
C GLU A 157 6.26 -0.38 -4.13
N VAL A 158 5.27 0.23 -4.74
CA VAL A 158 4.64 -0.25 -5.98
C VAL A 158 4.91 0.75 -7.09
N GLU A 159 5.72 0.38 -8.08
CA GLU A 159 6.15 1.30 -9.13
C GLU A 159 5.65 0.86 -10.50
N LEU A 160 4.59 1.48 -10.96
CA LEU A 160 3.97 1.15 -12.25
C LEU A 160 4.58 1.93 -13.41
N THR A 161 5.12 3.12 -13.14
CA THR A 161 5.64 4.05 -14.14
C THR A 161 7.06 4.47 -13.81
N VAL A 162 7.79 4.93 -14.81
CA VAL A 162 9.16 5.41 -14.62
C VAL A 162 9.14 6.83 -14.04
N LYS A 163 9.61 7.01 -12.81
CA LYS A 163 9.85 8.33 -12.23
C LYS A 163 11.03 9.04 -12.90
N ALA A 164 11.05 10.37 -12.85
CA ALA A 164 12.20 11.15 -13.27
C ALA A 164 13.49 10.64 -12.59
N PRO A 165 14.60 10.46 -13.33
CA PRO A 165 15.82 9.82 -12.81
C PRO A 165 16.38 10.47 -11.55
N ALA A 166 16.36 11.82 -11.47
CA ALA A 166 16.83 12.55 -10.30
C ALA A 166 15.98 12.23 -9.07
N ARG A 167 14.64 12.27 -9.20
CA ARG A 167 13.70 11.94 -8.13
C ARG A 167 13.88 10.49 -7.66
N LEU A 168 14.02 9.55 -8.61
CA LEU A 168 14.20 8.14 -8.28
C LEU A 168 15.49 7.91 -7.48
N ARG A 169 16.61 8.52 -7.90
CA ARG A 169 17.88 8.45 -7.15
C ARG A 169 17.75 9.04 -5.74
N THR A 170 17.07 10.18 -5.61
CA THR A 170 16.84 10.80 -4.28
C THR A 170 16.09 9.85 -3.35
N ILE A 171 15.02 9.19 -3.83
CA ILE A 171 14.24 8.23 -3.04
C ILE A 171 15.10 7.00 -2.68
N VAL A 172 15.79 6.41 -3.67
CA VAL A 172 16.66 5.24 -3.47
C VAL A 172 17.77 5.55 -2.46
N ARG A 173 18.40 6.73 -2.55
CA ARG A 173 19.40 7.19 -1.58
C ARG A 173 18.83 7.35 -0.18
N GLY A 174 17.59 7.90 -0.07
CA GLY A 174 16.88 8.00 1.21
C GLY A 174 16.68 6.61 1.84
N TRP A 175 16.21 5.65 1.05
CA TRP A 175 16.04 4.26 1.51
C TRP A 175 17.37 3.59 1.90
N ALA A 176 18.42 3.76 1.12
CA ALA A 176 19.74 3.20 1.44
C ALA A 176 20.29 3.68 2.79
N ARG A 177 19.96 4.91 3.18
CA ARG A 177 20.40 5.53 4.44
C ARG A 177 19.44 5.31 5.61
N SER A 178 18.20 4.94 5.33
CA SER A 178 17.18 4.77 6.38
C SER A 178 17.54 3.63 7.31
N ARG A 179 17.55 3.92 8.62
CA ARG A 179 17.69 2.92 9.70
C ARG A 179 16.36 2.54 10.32
N LEU A 180 15.27 3.16 9.85
CA LEU A 180 13.91 2.93 10.36
C LEU A 180 13.28 1.66 9.79
N VAL A 181 13.83 1.12 8.70
CA VAL A 181 13.35 -0.09 8.03
C VAL A 181 14.47 -1.13 7.93
N GLY A 182 14.12 -2.40 8.03
CA GLY A 182 15.02 -3.52 7.83
C GLY A 182 15.43 -3.70 6.36
N GLY A 183 14.60 -3.26 5.45
CA GLY A 183 14.82 -3.31 3.99
C GLY A 183 13.66 -2.68 3.23
N VAL A 184 13.81 -2.62 1.91
CA VAL A 184 12.77 -2.09 1.01
C VAL A 184 12.53 -3.07 -0.13
N VAL A 185 11.27 -3.33 -0.44
CA VAL A 185 10.88 -4.18 -1.57
C VAL A 185 10.09 -3.35 -2.57
N TYR A 186 10.60 -3.20 -3.78
CA TYR A 186 9.88 -2.61 -4.90
C TYR A 186 9.17 -3.68 -5.70
N TYR A 187 7.87 -3.58 -5.81
CA TYR A 187 7.07 -4.29 -6.80
C TYR A 187 6.94 -3.40 -8.03
N ALA A 188 7.61 -3.75 -9.13
CA ALA A 188 7.79 -2.83 -10.25
C ALA A 188 7.50 -3.46 -11.60
N THR A 189 6.87 -2.68 -12.50
CA THR A 189 6.70 -3.07 -13.91
C THR A 189 8.05 -3.18 -14.62
N PRO A 190 8.17 -3.91 -15.76
CA PRO A 190 9.44 -4.06 -16.44
C PRO A 190 10.15 -2.75 -16.80
N PRO A 191 9.46 -1.67 -17.27
CA PRO A 191 10.11 -0.37 -17.50
C PRO A 191 10.65 0.25 -16.20
N ALA A 192 9.86 0.22 -15.12
CA ALA A 192 10.26 0.76 -13.82
C ALA A 192 11.40 -0.05 -13.21
N THR A 193 11.39 -1.38 -13.33
CA THR A 193 12.49 -2.26 -12.88
C THR A 193 13.82 -1.87 -13.50
N ARG A 194 13.86 -1.58 -14.82
CA ARG A 194 15.10 -1.14 -15.49
C ARG A 194 15.63 0.20 -14.94
N ALA A 195 14.71 1.14 -14.69
CA ALA A 195 15.07 2.44 -14.11
C ALA A 195 15.57 2.29 -12.66
N LEU A 196 14.88 1.50 -11.85
CA LEU A 196 15.25 1.19 -10.46
C LEU A 196 16.63 0.55 -10.40
N ARG A 197 16.91 -0.49 -11.19
CA ARG A 197 18.23 -1.15 -11.21
C ARG A 197 19.36 -0.19 -11.55
N ARG A 198 19.14 0.78 -12.44
CA ARG A 198 20.14 1.84 -12.71
C ARG A 198 20.35 2.73 -11.49
N ALA A 199 19.27 3.18 -10.85
CA ALA A 199 19.34 4.01 -9.65
C ALA A 199 20.02 3.27 -8.48
N LEU A 200 19.67 2.00 -8.26
CA LEU A 200 20.29 1.16 -7.22
C LEU A 200 21.80 1.02 -7.39
N ARG A 201 22.26 0.81 -8.63
CA ARG A 201 23.71 0.76 -8.91
C ARG A 201 24.39 2.10 -8.68
N SER A 202 23.75 3.21 -9.09
CA SER A 202 24.35 4.55 -8.90
C SER A 202 24.41 5.00 -7.43
N GLU A 203 23.54 4.47 -6.57
CA GLU A 203 23.47 4.84 -5.15
C GLU A 203 24.02 3.73 -4.21
N CYS A 204 24.60 2.65 -4.77
CA CYS A 204 25.12 1.49 -4.02
C CYS A 204 24.11 0.92 -3.00
N ALA A 205 22.84 0.79 -3.42
CA ALA A 205 21.73 0.45 -2.52
C ALA A 205 21.21 -0.98 -2.69
N GLY A 206 21.92 -1.84 -3.40
CA GLY A 206 21.47 -3.18 -3.77
C GLY A 206 21.33 -4.18 -2.61
N ASP A 207 22.02 -3.96 -1.52
CA ASP A 207 21.96 -4.73 -0.28
C ASP A 207 20.74 -4.39 0.58
N ARG A 208 20.14 -3.22 0.39
CA ARG A 208 19.00 -2.71 1.15
C ARG A 208 17.68 -2.77 0.41
N VAL A 209 17.73 -2.89 -0.91
CA VAL A 209 16.56 -2.74 -1.78
C VAL A 209 16.44 -3.93 -2.72
N ALA A 210 15.37 -4.72 -2.56
CA ALA A 210 14.99 -5.77 -3.48
C ALA A 210 13.99 -5.26 -4.53
N VAL A 211 14.00 -5.83 -5.74
CA VAL A 211 13.04 -5.50 -6.80
C VAL A 211 12.38 -6.78 -7.29
N ILE A 212 11.06 -6.86 -7.11
CA ILE A 212 10.22 -7.97 -7.55
C ILE A 212 9.43 -7.50 -8.79
N PRO A 213 9.46 -8.22 -9.89
CA PRO A 213 8.75 -7.82 -11.09
C PRO A 213 7.24 -7.95 -10.90
N LEU A 214 6.50 -6.93 -11.36
CA LEU A 214 5.08 -7.01 -11.68
C LEU A 214 4.94 -7.22 -13.18
N ASP A 215 3.86 -7.88 -13.63
CA ASP A 215 3.52 -7.87 -15.04
C ASP A 215 3.08 -6.45 -15.49
N ARG A 216 2.82 -6.30 -16.81
CA ARG A 216 2.40 -5.00 -17.37
C ARG A 216 1.04 -4.53 -16.86
N ALA A 217 0.23 -5.42 -16.33
CA ALA A 217 -1.08 -5.13 -15.74
C ALA A 217 -1.01 -4.90 -14.23
N GLY A 218 0.18 -4.93 -13.62
CA GLY A 218 0.37 -4.77 -12.18
C GLY A 218 -0.01 -6.01 -11.37
N PHE A 219 0.05 -7.20 -11.99
CA PHE A 219 -0.15 -8.47 -11.32
C PHE A 219 1.19 -9.06 -10.88
N LEU A 220 1.17 -9.76 -9.74
CA LEU A 220 2.29 -10.60 -9.33
C LEU A 220 2.29 -11.87 -10.18
N PRO A 221 3.33 -12.17 -10.96
CA PRO A 221 3.39 -13.40 -11.72
C PRO A 221 3.44 -14.57 -10.74
N GLY A 222 2.40 -15.42 -10.77
CA GLY A 222 2.35 -16.73 -10.11
C GLY A 222 2.72 -16.71 -8.63
N PHE A 223 2.04 -15.92 -7.81
CA PHE A 223 2.24 -15.96 -6.36
C PHE A 223 1.79 -17.32 -5.82
N ARG A 224 2.66 -18.33 -5.98
CA ARG A 224 2.65 -19.49 -5.10
C ARG A 224 3.38 -19.03 -3.84
N SER A 225 2.72 -19.18 -2.69
CA SER A 225 3.29 -18.98 -1.37
C SER A 225 4.71 -19.56 -1.29
N THR A 226 5.73 -18.72 -1.47
CA THR A 226 7.10 -19.04 -1.07
C THR A 226 7.47 -18.05 -0.01
N SER A 227 7.56 -18.55 1.20
CA SER A 227 8.13 -17.92 2.38
C SER A 227 9.59 -17.52 2.13
N SER A 228 9.79 -16.38 1.51
CA SER A 228 11.11 -15.73 1.50
C SER A 228 10.99 -14.26 1.11
N ILE A 229 10.60 -13.44 2.08
CA ILE A 229 11.22 -12.12 2.16
C ILE A 229 12.68 -12.42 2.51
N PRO A 230 13.69 -11.93 1.75
CA PRO A 230 15.07 -12.14 2.14
C PRO A 230 15.25 -11.66 3.58
N SER A 231 15.64 -12.56 4.47
CA SER A 231 16.13 -12.16 5.77
C SER A 231 17.32 -11.27 5.50
N ALA A 232 17.23 -10.01 5.88
CA ALA A 232 18.40 -9.15 5.94
C ALA A 232 19.30 -9.76 7.02
N ALA A 233 20.37 -10.42 6.55
CA ALA A 233 21.46 -10.87 7.38
C ALA A 233 22.27 -9.65 7.86
#